data_02abd830a82ed89d603366b26cdd947a
#
_entry.id   02abd830a82ed89d603366b26cdd947a
#
_cell.length_a   1.000
_cell.length_b   1.000
_cell.length_c   1.000
_cell.angle_alpha   90.00
_cell.angle_beta   90.00
_cell.angle_gamma   90.00
#
_symmetry.space_group_name_H-M   'P 1'
#
loop_
_entity.id
_entity.type
_entity.pdbx_description
1 polymer ?
#
loop_
_entity_poly.entity_id
_entity_poly.type
_entity_poly.pdbx_seq_one_letter_code
_entity_poly.pdbx_strand_id
1 'polypeptide(L)'
;IGVTAHLKSWLEREFGSNCAEELLPAMEAHYQLSYIRKPEFMGNTREEERDPKYKVIKDLPWSEQTISERLRSYTVLSDVVERMESNIPADRQDAYFQLVKYPVQAAAQMNRKILTAQLARHSKADWRQSDAAFDSIASLTQQYNSLQNGKWNRMMDFQPRKLPVFKRVEHTTATEPMVTDRKILCKWNAMECTYGKPVPYEGLGYERKAAGIRKGSSLTFAFDDYGKDSVEVEIRLLPSHPLDEKQLRFAISVDEAVPQTVSYETKGRSEEWKENVLRNQAIRKVTLPINKQASHKLVITALDEGVVLDQVILY
;
A
#
# COMPACT_ATOMS: atom_id res chain seq x y z
N ILE A 1 -1.75 20.32 14.63
CA ILE A 1 -1.01 19.16 15.18
C ILE A 1 -0.91 18.16 14.06
N GLY A 2 0.33 17.77 13.69
CA GLY A 2 0.55 16.74 12.65
C GLY A 2 0.06 15.36 13.11
N VAL A 3 -0.26 14.47 12.17
CA VAL A 3 -0.80 13.12 12.45
C VAL A 3 0.14 12.32 13.36
N THR A 4 1.44 12.30 13.06
CA THR A 4 2.46 11.61 13.87
C THR A 4 2.49 12.12 15.32
N ALA A 5 2.47 13.45 15.53
CA ALA A 5 2.46 14.03 16.87
C ALA A 5 1.17 13.69 17.64
N HIS A 6 0.03 13.65 16.95
CA HIS A 6 -1.23 13.23 17.56
C HIS A 6 -1.19 11.75 17.96
N LEU A 7 -0.72 10.87 17.09
CA LEU A 7 -0.58 9.44 17.38
C LEU A 7 0.37 9.20 18.55
N LYS A 8 1.52 9.89 18.58
CA LYS A 8 2.45 9.81 19.73
C LYS A 8 1.79 10.20 21.03
N SER A 9 1.13 11.37 21.06
CA SER A 9 0.43 11.84 22.26
C SER A 9 -0.69 10.89 22.73
N TRP A 10 -1.39 10.25 21.80
CA TRP A 10 -2.39 9.23 22.14
C TRP A 10 -1.73 7.99 22.75
N LEU A 11 -0.66 7.47 22.17
CA LEU A 11 0.08 6.31 22.69
C LEU A 11 0.65 6.60 24.08
N GLU A 12 1.20 7.80 24.31
CA GLU A 12 1.72 8.22 25.62
C GLU A 12 0.64 8.23 26.70
N ARG A 13 -0.53 8.75 26.36
CA ARG A 13 -1.67 8.82 27.30
C ARG A 13 -2.23 7.43 27.62
N GLU A 14 -2.31 6.54 26.64
CA GLU A 14 -2.93 5.22 26.84
C GLU A 14 -1.95 4.20 27.43
N PHE A 15 -0.67 4.23 27.05
CA PHE A 15 0.28 3.16 27.37
C PHE A 15 1.57 3.65 28.05
N GLY A 16 1.75 4.95 28.21
CA GLY A 16 2.95 5.55 28.80
C GLY A 16 4.02 5.91 27.79
N SER A 17 4.87 6.89 28.14
CA SER A 17 5.85 7.47 27.22
C SER A 17 6.89 6.46 26.73
N ASN A 18 7.36 5.56 27.60
CA ASN A 18 8.34 4.54 27.20
C ASN A 18 7.78 3.57 26.15
N CYS A 19 6.52 3.17 26.28
CA CYS A 19 5.86 2.32 25.29
C CYS A 19 5.58 3.08 23.99
N ALA A 20 5.22 4.35 24.06
CA ALA A 20 4.88 5.17 22.92
C ALA A 20 6.06 5.34 21.95
N GLU A 21 7.29 5.44 22.43
CA GLU A 21 8.48 5.59 21.58
C GLU A 21 8.71 4.37 20.68
N GLU A 22 8.49 3.17 21.20
CA GLU A 22 8.63 1.94 20.39
C GLU A 22 7.37 1.62 19.56
N LEU A 23 6.19 1.94 20.06
CA LEU A 23 4.93 1.67 19.37
C LEU A 23 4.65 2.65 18.23
N LEU A 24 5.10 3.89 18.32
CA LEU A 24 4.85 4.90 17.28
C LEU A 24 5.32 4.46 15.90
N PRO A 25 6.59 4.10 15.68
CA PRO A 25 7.03 3.65 14.35
C PRO A 25 6.33 2.37 13.90
N ALA A 26 5.99 1.46 14.81
CA ALA A 26 5.26 0.24 14.48
C ALA A 26 3.83 0.54 14.00
N MET A 27 3.10 1.42 14.69
CA MET A 27 1.76 1.81 14.29
C MET A 27 1.76 2.59 12.97
N GLU A 28 2.71 3.48 12.77
CA GLU A 28 2.87 4.19 11.50
C GLU A 28 3.15 3.23 10.34
N ALA A 29 4.02 2.24 10.54
CA ALA A 29 4.29 1.21 9.53
C ALA A 29 3.07 0.32 9.27
N HIS A 30 2.29 -0.03 10.32
CA HIS A 30 1.03 -0.76 10.16
C HIS A 30 0.03 0.01 9.30
N TYR A 31 -0.17 1.30 9.56
CA TYR A 31 -1.05 2.14 8.75
C TYR A 31 -0.54 2.27 7.32
N GLN A 32 0.77 2.39 7.12
CA GLN A 32 1.38 2.47 5.80
C GLN A 32 1.19 1.18 4.98
N LEU A 33 1.42 0.02 5.58
CA LEU A 33 1.18 -1.27 4.93
C LEU A 33 -0.31 -1.44 4.57
N SER A 34 -1.21 -0.98 5.45
CA SER A 34 -2.65 -0.99 5.19
C SER A 34 -3.05 0.01 4.09
N TYR A 35 -2.39 1.16 4.00
CA TYR A 35 -2.59 2.11 2.92
C TYR A 35 -2.20 1.51 1.55
N ILE A 36 -1.07 0.83 1.48
CA ILE A 36 -0.60 0.17 0.24
C ILE A 36 -1.59 -0.90 -0.21
N ARG A 37 -2.05 -1.74 0.72
CA ARG A 37 -3.09 -2.76 0.46
C ARG A 37 -3.74 -3.19 1.76
N LYS A 38 -5.02 -3.00 1.88
CA LYS A 38 -5.78 -3.43 3.05
C LYS A 38 -5.86 -4.95 3.15
N PRO A 39 -5.84 -5.53 4.37
CA PRO A 39 -5.92 -6.99 4.56
C PRO A 39 -7.14 -7.63 3.90
N GLU A 40 -8.31 -6.98 3.92
CA GLU A 40 -9.54 -7.45 3.31
C GLU A 40 -9.53 -7.43 1.77
N PHE A 41 -8.57 -6.73 1.17
CA PHE A 41 -8.41 -6.66 -0.30
C PHE A 41 -7.30 -7.57 -0.83
N MET A 42 -6.77 -8.45 0.02
CA MET A 42 -5.77 -9.42 -0.41
C MET A 42 -6.37 -10.49 -1.34
N GLY A 43 -5.52 -11.16 -2.11
CA GLY A 43 -5.95 -12.24 -3.00
C GLY A 43 -6.83 -11.79 -4.17
N ASN A 44 -6.79 -10.51 -4.55
CA ASN A 44 -7.60 -9.92 -5.63
C ASN A 44 -9.11 -10.19 -5.52
N THR A 45 -9.61 -10.46 -4.31
CA THR A 45 -11.05 -10.59 -4.08
C THR A 45 -11.69 -9.22 -3.94
N ARG A 46 -12.94 -9.13 -4.39
CA ARG A 46 -13.78 -7.94 -4.26
C ARG A 46 -15.12 -8.33 -3.66
N GLU A 47 -15.43 -7.80 -2.50
CA GLU A 47 -16.55 -8.19 -1.69
C GLU A 47 -17.89 -8.02 -2.40
N GLU A 48 -18.12 -6.84 -2.97
CA GLU A 48 -19.40 -6.47 -3.60
C GLU A 48 -19.49 -6.88 -5.07
N GLU A 49 -18.46 -7.53 -5.61
CA GLU A 49 -18.41 -7.88 -7.02
C GLU A 49 -19.25 -9.14 -7.29
N ARG A 50 -20.09 -9.09 -8.32
CA ARG A 50 -20.94 -10.21 -8.73
C ARG A 50 -20.21 -11.20 -9.63
N ASP A 51 -19.20 -10.75 -10.36
CA ASP A 51 -18.41 -11.60 -11.27
C ASP A 51 -17.70 -12.71 -10.47
N PRO A 52 -17.94 -14.00 -10.80
CA PRO A 52 -17.32 -15.13 -10.10
C PRO A 52 -15.81 -15.08 -10.02
N LYS A 53 -15.14 -14.45 -10.99
CA LYS A 53 -13.67 -14.32 -10.99
C LYS A 53 -13.10 -13.59 -9.76
N TYR A 54 -13.91 -12.72 -9.11
CA TYR A 54 -13.52 -12.02 -7.89
C TYR A 54 -13.91 -12.75 -6.60
N LYS A 55 -14.60 -13.90 -6.73
CA LYS A 55 -14.98 -14.76 -5.59
C LYS A 55 -13.95 -15.85 -5.28
N VAL A 56 -12.88 -15.92 -6.07
CA VAL A 56 -11.78 -16.88 -5.90
C VAL A 56 -10.51 -16.12 -5.51
N ILE A 57 -9.76 -16.66 -4.57
CA ILE A 57 -8.44 -16.14 -4.20
C ILE A 57 -7.49 -16.31 -5.38
N LYS A 58 -6.96 -15.19 -5.86
CA LYS A 58 -5.98 -15.13 -6.95
C LYS A 58 -4.70 -14.44 -6.50
N ASP A 59 -3.66 -14.66 -7.27
CA ASP A 59 -2.39 -13.98 -7.06
C ASP A 59 -2.54 -12.48 -7.18
N LEU A 60 -1.86 -11.77 -6.29
CA LEU A 60 -1.62 -10.35 -6.44
C LEU A 60 -0.54 -10.13 -7.51
N PRO A 61 -0.55 -8.98 -8.22
CA PRO A 61 0.46 -8.67 -9.22
C PRO A 61 1.79 -8.25 -8.57
N TRP A 62 2.28 -9.05 -7.65
CA TRP A 62 3.50 -8.81 -6.87
C TRP A 62 4.53 -9.90 -7.13
N SER A 63 5.79 -9.46 -7.22
CA SER A 63 6.93 -10.36 -7.32
C SER A 63 7.20 -11.09 -6.00
N GLU A 64 8.01 -12.14 -6.07
CA GLU A 64 8.52 -12.85 -4.89
C GLU A 64 9.25 -11.91 -3.92
N GLN A 65 10.04 -10.97 -4.46
CA GLN A 65 10.75 -9.98 -3.65
C GLN A 65 9.76 -9.06 -2.91
N THR A 66 8.80 -8.49 -3.61
CA THR A 66 7.76 -7.62 -3.02
C THR A 66 6.99 -8.35 -1.93
N ILE A 67 6.62 -9.62 -2.15
CA ILE A 67 5.93 -10.45 -1.16
C ILE A 67 6.82 -10.68 0.06
N SER A 68 8.07 -11.04 -0.15
CA SER A 68 9.02 -11.34 0.93
C SER A 68 9.31 -10.12 1.80
N GLU A 69 9.47 -8.95 1.19
CA GLU A 69 9.65 -7.67 1.89
C GLU A 69 8.43 -7.32 2.75
N ARG A 70 7.22 -7.48 2.20
CA ARG A 70 5.99 -7.24 2.94
C ARG A 70 5.78 -8.20 4.10
N LEU A 71 6.04 -9.49 3.91
CA LEU A 71 5.98 -10.48 4.98
C LEU A 71 6.99 -10.20 6.09
N ARG A 72 8.22 -9.79 5.73
CA ARG A 72 9.24 -9.37 6.69
C ARG A 72 8.79 -8.15 7.50
N SER A 73 8.21 -7.15 6.84
CA SER A 73 7.69 -5.96 7.51
C SER A 73 6.64 -6.32 8.56
N TYR A 74 5.67 -7.18 8.23
CA TYR A 74 4.68 -7.65 9.19
C TYR A 74 5.27 -8.53 10.31
N THR A 75 6.32 -9.29 10.03
CA THR A 75 7.03 -10.05 11.09
C THR A 75 7.65 -9.09 12.10
N VAL A 76 8.36 -8.07 11.63
CA VAL A 76 8.95 -7.04 12.53
C VAL A 76 7.87 -6.34 13.37
N LEU A 77 6.74 -5.96 12.77
CA LEU A 77 5.63 -5.35 13.50
C LEU A 77 5.03 -6.30 14.56
N SER A 78 4.84 -7.55 14.19
CA SER A 78 4.33 -8.59 15.10
C SER A 78 5.24 -8.78 16.30
N ASP A 79 6.55 -8.82 16.07
CA ASP A 79 7.55 -8.99 17.13
C ASP A 79 7.58 -7.76 18.07
N VAL A 80 7.42 -6.55 17.53
CA VAL A 80 7.36 -5.33 18.37
C VAL A 80 6.12 -5.36 19.27
N VAL A 81 4.92 -5.59 18.71
CA VAL A 81 3.70 -5.56 19.51
C VAL A 81 3.61 -6.72 20.50
N GLU A 82 4.21 -7.86 20.20
CA GLU A 82 4.31 -9.00 21.13
C GLU A 82 5.24 -8.67 22.31
N ARG A 83 6.44 -8.18 22.01
CA ARG A 83 7.44 -7.82 23.03
C ARG A 83 6.93 -6.71 23.96
N MET A 84 6.23 -5.71 23.41
CA MET A 84 5.75 -4.57 24.18
C MET A 84 4.63 -4.91 25.17
N GLU A 85 3.91 -6.00 24.99
CA GLU A 85 2.81 -6.42 25.86
C GLU A 85 3.23 -6.49 27.33
N SER A 86 4.42 -7.03 27.62
CA SER A 86 4.93 -7.14 29.00
C SER A 86 5.19 -5.80 29.68
N ASN A 87 5.34 -4.73 28.91
CA ASN A 87 5.62 -3.39 29.42
C ASN A 87 4.34 -2.55 29.62
N ILE A 88 3.20 -3.07 29.16
CA ILE A 88 1.91 -2.38 29.27
C ILE A 88 1.37 -2.51 30.72
N PRO A 89 0.87 -1.42 31.34
CA PRO A 89 0.23 -1.50 32.65
C PRO A 89 -0.91 -2.51 32.68
N ALA A 90 -1.06 -3.22 33.81
CA ALA A 90 -2.03 -4.31 33.97
C ALA A 90 -3.48 -3.89 33.67
N ASP A 91 -3.86 -2.67 34.05
CA ASP A 91 -5.18 -2.09 33.82
C ASP A 91 -5.39 -1.64 32.35
N ARG A 92 -4.36 -1.69 31.52
CA ARG A 92 -4.38 -1.32 30.10
C ARG A 92 -4.18 -2.51 29.16
N GLN A 93 -3.96 -3.71 29.67
CA GLN A 93 -3.69 -4.90 28.86
C GLN A 93 -4.80 -5.20 27.84
N ASP A 94 -6.06 -5.16 28.23
CA ASP A 94 -7.17 -5.40 27.33
C ASP A 94 -7.30 -4.31 26.25
N ALA A 95 -7.09 -3.04 26.64
CA ALA A 95 -7.07 -1.93 25.69
C ALA A 95 -5.91 -2.06 24.70
N TYR A 96 -4.72 -2.45 25.18
CA TYR A 96 -3.56 -2.71 24.34
C TYR A 96 -3.84 -3.82 23.33
N PHE A 97 -4.39 -4.94 23.78
CA PHE A 97 -4.77 -6.02 22.90
C PHE A 97 -5.76 -5.56 21.83
N GLN A 98 -6.82 -4.86 22.21
CA GLN A 98 -7.87 -4.42 21.28
C GLN A 98 -7.39 -3.37 20.26
N LEU A 99 -6.57 -2.41 20.70
CA LEU A 99 -6.27 -1.21 19.92
C LEU A 99 -4.92 -1.29 19.17
N VAL A 100 -4.01 -2.15 19.63
CA VAL A 100 -2.66 -2.27 19.08
C VAL A 100 -2.36 -3.70 18.61
N LYS A 101 -2.35 -4.66 19.55
CA LYS A 101 -1.88 -6.03 19.27
C LYS A 101 -2.77 -6.74 18.26
N TYR A 102 -4.07 -6.80 18.50
CA TYR A 102 -5.03 -7.48 17.61
C TYR A 102 -5.04 -6.90 16.18
N PRO A 103 -5.15 -5.59 15.95
CA PRO A 103 -5.12 -5.04 14.60
C PRO A 103 -3.84 -5.37 13.84
N VAL A 104 -2.68 -5.27 14.48
CA VAL A 104 -1.39 -5.58 13.86
C VAL A 104 -1.25 -7.07 13.58
N GLN A 105 -1.52 -7.93 14.57
CA GLN A 105 -1.41 -9.38 14.43
C GLN A 105 -2.41 -9.94 13.43
N ALA A 106 -3.67 -9.52 13.47
CA ALA A 106 -4.68 -9.97 12.51
C ALA A 106 -4.32 -9.56 11.07
N ALA A 107 -3.84 -8.34 10.86
CA ALA A 107 -3.35 -7.90 9.55
C ALA A 107 -2.13 -8.70 9.09
N ALA A 108 -1.18 -8.97 9.99
CA ALA A 108 -0.01 -9.79 9.71
C ALA A 108 -0.41 -11.21 9.28
N GLN A 109 -1.32 -11.85 10.00
CA GLN A 109 -1.77 -13.20 9.67
C GLN A 109 -2.61 -13.24 8.39
N MET A 110 -3.44 -12.22 8.12
CA MET A 110 -4.15 -12.12 6.83
C MET A 110 -3.18 -12.01 5.66
N ASN A 111 -2.14 -11.19 5.77
CA ASN A 111 -1.10 -11.08 4.76
C ASN A 111 -0.33 -12.39 4.62
N ARG A 112 0.10 -13.01 5.71
CA ARG A 112 0.81 -14.29 5.70
C ARG A 112 -0.03 -15.36 5.03
N LYS A 113 -1.30 -15.51 5.40
CA LYS A 113 -2.21 -16.49 4.81
C LYS A 113 -2.27 -16.39 3.28
N ILE A 114 -2.51 -15.20 2.75
CA ILE A 114 -2.70 -15.01 1.31
C ILE A 114 -1.37 -15.06 0.56
N LEU A 115 -0.32 -14.40 1.07
CA LEU A 115 0.94 -14.28 0.36
C LEU A 115 1.77 -15.57 0.37
N THR A 116 1.75 -16.33 1.48
CA THR A 116 2.41 -17.65 1.48
C THR A 116 1.64 -18.66 0.64
N ALA A 117 0.30 -18.56 0.54
CA ALA A 117 -0.48 -19.34 -0.42
C ALA A 117 -0.10 -19.00 -1.87
N GLN A 118 0.09 -17.72 -2.20
CA GLN A 118 0.59 -17.32 -3.51
C GLN A 118 1.96 -17.94 -3.80
N LEU A 119 2.90 -17.83 -2.88
CA LEU A 119 4.22 -18.47 -3.02
C LEU A 119 4.11 -20.00 -3.15
N ALA A 120 3.23 -20.64 -2.37
CA ALA A 120 3.03 -22.10 -2.42
C ALA A 120 2.43 -22.56 -3.75
N ARG A 121 1.51 -21.81 -4.36
CA ARG A 121 1.00 -22.11 -5.71
C ARG A 121 2.13 -22.19 -6.75
N HIS A 122 3.19 -21.40 -6.56
CA HIS A 122 4.39 -21.36 -7.41
C HIS A 122 5.54 -22.23 -6.91
N SER A 123 5.29 -23.13 -5.96
CA SER A 123 6.30 -24.04 -5.36
C SER A 123 7.48 -23.30 -4.67
N LYS A 124 7.22 -22.09 -4.16
CA LYS A 124 8.21 -21.23 -3.47
C LYS A 124 8.03 -21.19 -1.95
N ALA A 125 6.96 -21.76 -1.43
CA ALA A 125 6.69 -21.88 0.00
C ALA A 125 5.88 -23.16 0.30
N ASP A 126 5.80 -23.50 1.58
CA ASP A 126 4.97 -24.59 2.08
C ASP A 126 3.56 -24.08 2.42
N TRP A 127 2.53 -24.79 2.02
CA TRP A 127 1.14 -24.50 2.32
C TRP A 127 0.83 -24.44 3.82
N ARG A 128 1.59 -25.17 4.65
CA ARG A 128 1.46 -25.13 6.11
C ARG A 128 1.55 -23.73 6.69
N GLN A 129 2.30 -22.82 6.05
CA GLN A 129 2.41 -21.43 6.52
C GLN A 129 1.10 -20.66 6.34
N SER A 130 0.41 -20.88 5.22
CA SER A 130 -0.91 -20.30 4.95
C SER A 130 -1.96 -20.86 5.90
N ASP A 131 -1.96 -22.18 6.11
CA ASP A 131 -2.90 -22.85 7.00
C ASP A 131 -2.73 -22.41 8.46
N ALA A 132 -1.49 -22.36 8.95
CA ALA A 132 -1.19 -21.90 10.32
C ALA A 132 -1.61 -20.42 10.53
N ALA A 133 -1.45 -19.58 9.50
CA ALA A 133 -1.90 -18.20 9.58
C ALA A 133 -3.43 -18.10 9.69
N PHE A 134 -4.18 -18.93 8.98
CA PHE A 134 -5.63 -19.01 9.13
C PHE A 134 -6.04 -19.43 10.55
N ASP A 135 -5.41 -20.46 11.11
CA ASP A 135 -5.69 -20.92 12.47
C ASP A 135 -5.33 -19.85 13.52
N SER A 136 -4.26 -19.08 13.28
CA SER A 136 -3.87 -17.94 14.12
C SER A 136 -4.94 -16.84 14.12
N ILE A 137 -5.57 -16.54 12.96
CA ILE A 137 -6.67 -15.56 12.89
C ILE A 137 -7.85 -16.02 13.72
N ALA A 138 -8.21 -17.30 13.66
CA ALA A 138 -9.30 -17.86 14.47
C ALA A 138 -9.00 -17.75 15.97
N SER A 139 -7.76 -18.05 16.39
CA SER A 139 -7.32 -17.93 17.79
C SER A 139 -7.34 -16.48 18.29
N LEU A 140 -6.84 -15.53 17.49
CA LEU A 140 -6.89 -14.10 17.81
C LEU A 140 -8.34 -13.60 17.95
N THR A 141 -9.24 -14.05 17.08
CA THR A 141 -10.66 -13.72 17.15
C THR A 141 -11.29 -14.25 18.43
N GLN A 142 -10.98 -15.49 18.82
CA GLN A 142 -11.47 -16.08 20.08
C GLN A 142 -10.95 -15.31 21.27
N GLN A 143 -9.66 -14.96 21.29
CA GLN A 143 -9.06 -14.17 22.36
C GLN A 143 -9.75 -12.81 22.49
N TYR A 144 -9.98 -12.08 21.40
CA TYR A 144 -10.70 -10.81 21.42
C TYR A 144 -12.10 -10.96 22.02
N ASN A 145 -12.84 -11.95 21.58
CA ASN A 145 -14.22 -12.17 22.02
C ASN A 145 -14.33 -12.61 23.49
N SER A 146 -13.24 -13.12 24.08
CA SER A 146 -13.20 -13.56 25.48
C SER A 146 -12.79 -12.46 26.47
N LEU A 147 -12.29 -11.31 25.98
CA LEU A 147 -11.89 -10.20 26.84
C LEU A 147 -13.01 -9.75 27.78
N GLN A 148 -12.65 -9.28 28.97
CA GLN A 148 -13.59 -8.79 29.99
C GLN A 148 -14.71 -9.81 30.29
N ASN A 149 -14.31 -11.08 30.49
CA ASN A 149 -15.26 -12.20 30.74
C ASN A 149 -16.32 -12.36 29.64
N GLY A 150 -15.93 -12.13 28.41
CA GLY A 150 -16.80 -12.29 27.26
C GLY A 150 -17.71 -11.09 26.96
N LYS A 151 -17.43 -9.92 27.54
CA LYS A 151 -18.14 -8.67 27.21
C LYS A 151 -18.19 -8.40 25.70
N TRP A 152 -17.13 -8.76 24.99
CA TRP A 152 -16.97 -8.56 23.55
C TRP A 152 -17.29 -9.81 22.72
N ASN A 153 -17.99 -10.79 23.31
CA ASN A 153 -18.37 -12.02 22.60
C ASN A 153 -19.13 -11.70 21.33
N ARG A 154 -18.71 -12.32 20.21
CA ARG A 154 -19.23 -12.11 18.84
C ARG A 154 -18.98 -10.70 18.26
N MET A 155 -18.10 -9.88 18.86
CA MET A 155 -17.72 -8.61 18.27
C MET A 155 -16.86 -8.83 17.04
N MET A 156 -15.91 -9.78 17.11
CA MET A 156 -15.06 -10.17 15.98
C MET A 156 -15.49 -11.50 15.38
N ASP A 157 -15.35 -11.60 14.07
CA ASP A 157 -15.57 -12.81 13.27
C ASP A 157 -14.32 -13.08 12.43
N PHE A 158 -13.80 -14.30 12.46
CA PHE A 158 -12.63 -14.67 11.65
C PHE A 158 -12.99 -14.97 10.18
N GLN A 159 -14.27 -15.09 9.87
CA GLN A 159 -14.81 -15.26 8.52
C GLN A 159 -15.97 -14.30 8.22
N PRO A 160 -15.76 -12.99 8.33
CA PRO A 160 -16.83 -12.00 8.16
C PRO A 160 -17.57 -12.24 6.86
N ARG A 161 -18.93 -12.31 6.95
CA ARG A 161 -19.82 -12.54 5.80
C ARG A 161 -19.46 -13.78 4.95
N LYS A 162 -18.61 -14.66 5.44
CA LYS A 162 -18.10 -15.87 4.75
C LYS A 162 -17.45 -15.57 3.38
N LEU A 163 -16.83 -14.40 3.27
CA LEU A 163 -16.16 -13.99 2.03
C LEU A 163 -14.90 -14.82 1.78
N PRO A 164 -14.55 -15.06 0.50
CA PRO A 164 -13.41 -15.91 0.14
C PRO A 164 -12.10 -15.48 0.79
N VAL A 165 -11.82 -14.17 0.85
CA VAL A 165 -10.59 -13.63 1.43
C VAL A 165 -10.40 -14.01 2.91
N PHE A 166 -11.47 -14.29 3.66
CA PHE A 166 -11.42 -14.68 5.06
C PHE A 166 -11.41 -16.20 5.27
N LYS A 167 -11.68 -16.99 4.24
CA LYS A 167 -11.64 -18.46 4.33
C LYS A 167 -10.19 -18.96 4.32
N ARG A 168 -10.04 -20.25 4.67
CA ARG A 168 -8.80 -20.99 4.39
C ARG A 168 -8.57 -21.01 2.89
N VAL A 169 -7.32 -20.79 2.45
CA VAL A 169 -7.00 -20.80 1.03
C VAL A 169 -6.92 -22.25 0.54
N GLU A 170 -7.60 -22.56 -0.57
CA GLU A 170 -7.52 -23.87 -1.20
C GLU A 170 -6.13 -24.11 -1.79
N HIS A 171 -5.60 -25.31 -1.59
CA HIS A 171 -4.32 -25.73 -2.15
C HIS A 171 -4.46 -25.98 -3.65
N THR A 172 -3.84 -25.14 -4.44
CA THR A 172 -3.86 -25.20 -5.91
C THR A 172 -2.47 -24.96 -6.46
N THR A 173 -2.27 -25.22 -7.74
CA THR A 173 -1.04 -24.90 -8.45
C THR A 173 -1.29 -23.74 -9.40
N ALA A 174 -0.34 -22.82 -9.52
CA ALA A 174 -0.43 -21.73 -10.47
C ALA A 174 -0.29 -22.24 -11.91
N THR A 175 -1.09 -21.67 -12.81
CA THR A 175 -1.02 -21.95 -14.26
C THR A 175 -0.14 -20.94 -15.00
N GLU A 176 -0.01 -19.76 -14.46
CA GLU A 176 0.79 -18.66 -15.04
C GLU A 176 2.04 -18.41 -14.18
N PRO A 177 3.13 -17.94 -14.78
CA PRO A 177 4.33 -17.61 -14.04
C PRO A 177 4.10 -16.45 -13.09
N MET A 178 4.87 -16.41 -12.01
CA MET A 178 4.87 -15.30 -11.07
C MET A 178 5.40 -14.02 -11.73
N VAL A 179 4.83 -12.89 -11.36
CA VAL A 179 5.34 -11.57 -11.79
C VAL A 179 6.78 -11.40 -11.31
N THR A 180 7.64 -10.89 -12.18
CA THR A 180 9.02 -10.53 -11.87
C THR A 180 9.19 -9.02 -11.83
N ASP A 181 10.10 -8.56 -10.98
CA ASP A 181 10.43 -7.14 -10.92
C ASP A 181 11.15 -6.71 -12.18
N ARG A 182 10.82 -5.52 -12.64
CA ARG A 182 11.52 -4.85 -13.73
C ARG A 182 12.75 -4.13 -13.18
N LYS A 183 13.81 -4.03 -13.98
CA LYS A 183 14.97 -3.23 -13.62
C LYS A 183 14.59 -1.75 -13.59
N ILE A 184 14.63 -1.15 -12.42
CA ILE A 184 14.42 0.28 -12.24
C ILE A 184 15.73 1.00 -12.55
N LEU A 185 15.67 2.02 -13.41
CA LEU A 185 16.79 2.91 -13.71
C LEU A 185 16.88 4.01 -12.66
N CYS A 186 15.77 4.65 -12.37
CA CYS A 186 15.65 5.67 -11.33
C CYS A 186 14.24 5.69 -10.72
N LYS A 187 14.14 6.08 -9.46
CA LYS A 187 12.87 6.24 -8.74
C LYS A 187 12.94 7.44 -7.82
N TRP A 188 11.87 8.24 -7.82
CA TRP A 188 11.69 9.36 -6.89
C TRP A 188 10.36 9.27 -6.16
N ASN A 189 10.37 9.67 -4.91
CA ASN A 189 9.17 10.25 -4.31
C ASN A 189 8.92 11.63 -4.95
N ALA A 190 7.68 11.98 -5.21
CA ALA A 190 7.37 13.22 -5.90
C ALA A 190 7.79 14.49 -5.16
N MET A 191 7.96 14.42 -3.83
CA MET A 191 8.50 15.50 -3.01
C MET A 191 10.01 15.71 -3.20
N GLU A 192 10.71 14.77 -3.84
CA GLU A 192 12.15 14.81 -4.12
C GLU A 192 12.45 15.42 -5.50
N CYS A 193 11.52 16.19 -6.07
CA CYS A 193 11.74 16.86 -7.34
C CYS A 193 12.97 17.78 -7.27
N THR A 194 13.75 17.82 -8.35
CA THR A 194 14.96 18.66 -8.45
C THR A 194 14.60 20.13 -8.50
N TYR A 195 13.53 20.46 -9.21
CA TYR A 195 13.01 21.82 -9.32
C TYR A 195 11.49 21.82 -9.26
N GLY A 196 10.93 22.89 -8.69
CA GLY A 196 9.49 23.10 -8.56
C GLY A 196 9.10 23.45 -7.13
N LYS A 197 7.81 23.64 -6.92
CA LYS A 197 7.24 23.95 -5.59
C LYS A 197 6.07 23.00 -5.33
N PRO A 198 6.34 21.75 -4.90
CA PRO A 198 5.28 20.80 -4.59
C PRO A 198 4.48 21.27 -3.36
N VAL A 199 3.17 21.04 -3.40
CA VAL A 199 2.31 21.19 -2.22
C VAL A 199 2.33 19.87 -1.45
N PRO A 200 2.85 19.82 -0.21
CA PRO A 200 2.99 18.58 0.52
C PRO A 200 1.62 18.05 0.99
N TYR A 201 1.40 16.76 0.75
CA TYR A 201 0.31 15.97 1.34
C TYR A 201 0.92 14.91 2.25
N GLU A 202 1.06 15.24 3.52
CA GLU A 202 1.60 14.32 4.53
C GLU A 202 0.61 13.20 4.87
N GLY A 203 1.12 12.00 5.08
CA GLY A 203 0.35 10.80 5.40
C GLY A 203 -0.31 10.13 4.19
N LEU A 204 -0.25 10.72 3.01
CA LEU A 204 -0.75 10.15 1.75
C LEU A 204 0.42 9.67 0.87
N GLY A 205 0.11 8.77 -0.05
CA GLY A 205 1.10 8.18 -0.96
C GLY A 205 1.83 6.97 -0.37
N TYR A 206 2.58 6.31 -1.23
CA TYR A 206 3.27 5.05 -0.92
C TYR A 206 4.31 5.19 0.20
N GLU A 207 4.96 6.36 0.28
CA GLU A 207 5.98 6.68 1.28
C GLU A 207 5.49 7.73 2.30
N ARG A 208 4.16 7.86 2.47
CA ARG A 208 3.49 8.82 3.37
C ARG A 208 3.77 10.29 3.02
N LYS A 209 4.17 10.55 1.79
CA LYS A 209 4.38 11.89 1.25
C LYS A 209 3.95 11.88 -0.21
N ALA A 210 3.09 12.81 -0.58
CA ALA A 210 2.71 13.04 -1.97
C ALA A 210 2.80 14.53 -2.28
N ALA A 211 2.95 14.85 -3.56
CA ALA A 211 3.19 16.22 -4.05
C ALA A 211 2.00 16.70 -4.88
N GLY A 212 1.23 17.65 -4.36
CA GLY A 212 0.26 18.39 -5.16
C GLY A 212 0.97 19.33 -6.13
N ILE A 213 0.46 19.40 -7.35
CA ILE A 213 0.94 20.33 -8.37
C ILE A 213 -0.20 21.28 -8.72
N ARG A 214 0.01 22.58 -8.49
CA ARG A 214 -0.98 23.61 -8.87
C ARG A 214 -1.13 23.65 -10.39
N LYS A 215 -2.33 23.88 -10.89
CA LYS A 215 -2.61 24.04 -12.32
C LYS A 215 -1.62 25.03 -12.95
N GLY A 216 -1.02 24.63 -14.07
CA GLY A 216 0.00 25.39 -14.80
C GLY A 216 1.42 25.37 -14.17
N SER A 217 1.60 24.73 -13.02
CA SER A 217 2.92 24.56 -12.40
C SER A 217 3.54 23.21 -12.77
N SER A 218 4.87 23.11 -12.65
CA SER A 218 5.63 21.92 -13.00
C SER A 218 6.53 21.45 -11.86
N LEU A 219 6.76 20.15 -11.82
CA LEU A 219 7.85 19.50 -11.08
C LEU A 219 8.83 18.91 -12.07
N THR A 220 10.13 19.04 -11.79
CA THR A 220 11.22 18.55 -12.63
C THR A 220 12.06 17.54 -11.85
N PHE A 221 12.39 16.43 -12.49
CA PHE A 221 13.23 15.36 -11.95
C PHE A 221 14.45 15.19 -12.88
N ALA A 222 15.63 15.45 -12.35
CA ALA A 222 16.88 15.29 -13.11
C ALA A 222 17.36 13.85 -13.03
N PHE A 223 17.84 13.29 -14.14
CA PHE A 223 18.42 11.95 -14.21
C PHE A 223 19.60 11.88 -15.20
N ASP A 224 20.48 10.92 -15.00
CA ASP A 224 21.63 10.70 -15.86
C ASP A 224 21.24 9.95 -17.13
N ASP A 225 22.05 10.08 -18.18
CA ASP A 225 21.89 9.29 -19.40
C ASP A 225 22.17 7.80 -19.13
N TYR A 226 21.25 6.95 -19.53
CA TYR A 226 21.38 5.49 -19.44
C TYR A 226 21.76 4.84 -20.77
N GLY A 227 22.17 5.63 -21.76
CA GLY A 227 22.57 5.14 -23.10
C GLY A 227 21.41 4.53 -23.90
N LYS A 228 20.18 5.02 -23.69
CA LYS A 228 18.97 4.59 -24.39
C LYS A 228 18.46 5.70 -25.30
N ASP A 229 17.69 5.34 -26.34
CA ASP A 229 17.03 6.30 -27.21
C ASP A 229 15.61 6.68 -26.72
N SER A 230 15.12 5.98 -25.70
CA SER A 230 13.84 6.26 -25.04
C SER A 230 13.82 5.71 -23.61
N VAL A 231 12.97 6.25 -22.78
CA VAL A 231 12.72 5.82 -21.40
C VAL A 231 11.23 5.59 -21.18
N GLU A 232 10.86 4.48 -20.54
CA GLU A 232 9.51 4.29 -20.05
C GLU A 232 9.41 4.91 -18.66
N VAL A 233 8.44 5.80 -18.49
CA VAL A 233 8.13 6.46 -17.22
C VAL A 233 6.82 5.92 -16.68
N GLU A 234 6.85 5.36 -15.47
CA GLU A 234 5.66 5.02 -14.70
C GLU A 234 5.38 6.14 -13.70
N ILE A 235 4.24 6.79 -13.89
CA ILE A 235 3.77 7.89 -13.05
C ILE A 235 2.69 7.33 -12.12
N ARG A 236 2.93 7.43 -10.82
CA ARG A 236 2.00 7.04 -9.78
C ARG A 236 1.41 8.28 -9.14
N LEU A 237 0.08 8.36 -9.13
CA LEU A 237 -0.68 9.51 -8.65
C LEU A 237 -1.69 9.05 -7.59
N LEU A 238 -2.11 9.94 -6.71
CA LEU A 238 -3.26 9.67 -5.87
C LEU A 238 -4.53 9.58 -6.73
N PRO A 239 -5.38 8.57 -6.52
CA PRO A 239 -6.62 8.39 -7.29
C PRO A 239 -7.67 9.41 -6.85
N SER A 240 -7.49 10.67 -7.23
CA SER A 240 -8.40 11.78 -6.96
C SER A 240 -9.48 11.90 -8.04
N HIS A 241 -10.50 12.71 -7.74
CA HIS A 241 -11.52 13.11 -8.70
C HIS A 241 -11.26 14.53 -9.24
N PRO A 242 -11.69 14.84 -10.47
CA PRO A 242 -11.68 16.20 -10.97
C PRO A 242 -12.39 17.18 -10.02
N LEU A 243 -11.80 18.35 -9.76
CA LEU A 243 -12.38 19.36 -8.89
C LEU A 243 -13.33 20.30 -9.66
N ASP A 244 -12.81 20.99 -10.66
CA ASP A 244 -13.55 22.06 -11.37
C ASP A 244 -14.00 21.63 -12.77
N GLU A 245 -13.27 20.74 -13.40
CA GLU A 245 -13.52 20.24 -14.74
C GLU A 245 -13.74 18.74 -14.72
N LYS A 246 -14.36 18.19 -15.76
CA LYS A 246 -14.55 16.72 -15.86
C LYS A 246 -13.26 15.97 -16.24
N GLN A 247 -12.11 16.61 -16.09
CA GLN A 247 -10.82 16.11 -16.54
C GLN A 247 -9.79 16.20 -15.41
N LEU A 248 -8.84 15.28 -15.44
CA LEU A 248 -7.71 15.27 -14.52
C LEU A 248 -6.48 14.86 -15.32
N ARG A 249 -5.71 15.86 -15.77
CA ARG A 249 -4.63 15.72 -16.72
C ARG A 249 -3.34 16.35 -16.24
N PHE A 250 -2.25 15.80 -16.74
CA PHE A 250 -0.94 16.42 -16.68
C PHE A 250 -0.25 16.32 -18.05
N ALA A 251 0.72 17.18 -18.31
CA ALA A 251 1.62 17.07 -19.44
C ALA A 251 2.98 16.53 -18.93
N ILE A 252 3.64 15.73 -19.76
CA ILE A 252 4.94 15.15 -19.44
C ILE A 252 5.88 15.23 -20.63
N SER A 253 7.13 15.60 -20.39
CA SER A 253 8.18 15.66 -21.41
C SER A 253 9.55 15.38 -20.82
N VAL A 254 10.50 14.99 -21.64
CA VAL A 254 11.92 14.99 -21.30
C VAL A 254 12.61 16.12 -22.06
N ASP A 255 13.41 16.88 -21.37
CA ASP A 255 14.17 18.02 -21.91
C ASP A 255 13.25 19.03 -22.62
N GLU A 256 13.58 19.41 -23.85
CA GLU A 256 12.81 20.36 -24.67
C GLU A 256 11.82 19.68 -25.65
N ALA A 257 11.57 18.35 -25.44
CA ALA A 257 10.63 17.63 -26.30
C ALA A 257 9.20 18.16 -26.12
N VAL A 258 8.37 18.01 -27.16
CA VAL A 258 6.97 18.39 -27.10
C VAL A 258 6.26 17.58 -26.02
N PRO A 259 5.60 18.23 -25.04
CA PRO A 259 4.94 17.54 -23.95
C PRO A 259 3.77 16.68 -24.42
N GLN A 260 3.67 15.46 -23.88
CA GLN A 260 2.53 14.56 -24.07
C GLN A 260 1.49 14.84 -22.99
N THR A 261 0.22 14.99 -23.36
CA THR A 261 -0.89 15.11 -22.40
C THR A 261 -1.36 13.71 -21.98
N VAL A 262 -1.47 13.52 -20.68
CA VAL A 262 -1.90 12.26 -20.07
C VAL A 262 -3.10 12.53 -19.16
N SER A 263 -4.19 11.78 -19.39
CA SER A 263 -5.38 11.77 -18.53
C SER A 263 -5.32 10.62 -17.53
N TYR A 264 -5.81 10.84 -16.31
CA TYR A 264 -5.91 9.79 -15.30
C TYR A 264 -7.23 9.82 -14.49
N GLU A 265 -8.19 10.63 -14.90
CA GLU A 265 -9.56 10.54 -14.39
C GLU A 265 -10.15 9.16 -14.71
N THR A 266 -10.95 8.65 -13.79
CA THR A 266 -11.63 7.36 -13.98
C THR A 266 -13.14 7.52 -13.79
N LYS A 267 -13.90 6.78 -14.62
CA LYS A 267 -15.34 6.66 -14.41
C LYS A 267 -15.58 5.88 -13.11
N GLY A 268 -16.36 6.43 -12.21
CA GLY A 268 -16.73 5.80 -10.95
C GLY A 268 -17.28 4.39 -11.15
N ARG A 269 -16.83 3.43 -10.33
CA ARG A 269 -17.12 1.99 -10.41
C ARG A 269 -16.62 1.27 -11.67
N SER A 270 -15.82 1.91 -12.53
CA SER A 270 -15.11 1.21 -13.59
C SER A 270 -14.05 0.25 -13.02
N GLU A 271 -13.58 -0.70 -13.84
CA GLU A 271 -12.53 -1.63 -13.40
C GLU A 271 -11.26 -0.88 -13.00
N GLU A 272 -10.86 0.13 -13.76
CA GLU A 272 -9.71 0.96 -13.42
C GLU A 272 -9.89 1.70 -12.08
N TRP A 273 -11.08 2.29 -11.86
CA TRP A 273 -11.38 2.93 -10.59
C TRP A 273 -11.27 1.96 -9.41
N LYS A 274 -11.81 0.74 -9.55
CA LYS A 274 -11.73 -0.30 -8.53
C LYS A 274 -10.28 -0.68 -8.23
N GLU A 275 -9.46 -0.89 -9.27
CA GLU A 275 -8.03 -1.19 -9.09
C GLU A 275 -7.28 -0.04 -8.40
N ASN A 276 -7.56 1.19 -8.78
CA ASN A 276 -6.96 2.37 -8.16
C ASN A 276 -7.32 2.47 -6.67
N VAL A 277 -8.57 2.16 -6.29
CA VAL A 277 -9.01 2.11 -4.88
C VAL A 277 -8.29 0.99 -4.12
N LEU A 278 -8.16 -0.19 -4.71
CA LEU A 278 -7.51 -1.32 -4.04
C LEU A 278 -6.03 -1.08 -3.73
N ARG A 279 -5.32 -0.34 -4.56
CA ARG A 279 -3.89 -0.03 -4.41
C ARG A 279 -3.59 1.41 -3.97
N ASN A 280 -4.63 2.24 -3.79
CA ASN A 280 -4.52 3.68 -3.48
C ASN A 280 -3.61 4.46 -4.46
N GLN A 281 -3.51 4.04 -5.69
CA GLN A 281 -2.72 4.69 -6.75
C GLN A 281 -3.41 4.61 -8.09
N ALA A 282 -3.42 5.70 -8.84
CA ALA A 282 -3.61 5.72 -10.27
C ALA A 282 -2.23 5.59 -10.94
N ILE A 283 -2.08 4.71 -11.91
CA ILE A 283 -0.81 4.46 -12.59
C ILE A 283 -0.96 4.81 -14.06
N ARG A 284 0.00 5.58 -14.58
CA ARG A 284 0.15 5.87 -16.01
C ARG A 284 1.56 5.53 -16.47
N LYS A 285 1.67 5.01 -17.66
CA LYS A 285 2.95 4.68 -18.30
C LYS A 285 3.06 5.42 -19.62
N VAL A 286 4.20 6.04 -19.81
CA VAL A 286 4.50 6.81 -21.02
C VAL A 286 5.92 6.48 -21.46
N THR A 287 6.11 6.24 -22.76
CA THR A 287 7.45 6.11 -23.35
C THR A 287 7.83 7.44 -23.98
N LEU A 288 8.95 8.00 -23.53
CA LEU A 288 9.46 9.29 -23.98
C LEU A 288 10.79 9.12 -24.71
N PRO A 289 10.98 9.74 -25.89
CA PRO A 289 12.27 9.76 -26.54
C PRO A 289 13.24 10.61 -25.74
N ILE A 290 14.51 10.21 -25.74
CA ILE A 290 15.62 10.96 -25.15
C ILE A 290 16.74 11.12 -26.15
N ASN A 291 17.39 12.28 -26.11
CA ASN A 291 18.54 12.58 -26.95
C ASN A 291 19.83 12.18 -26.21
N LYS A 292 20.93 12.02 -26.95
CA LYS A 292 22.24 11.74 -26.32
C LYS A 292 22.80 13.01 -25.66
N GLN A 293 22.79 13.04 -24.34
CA GLN A 293 23.38 14.09 -23.52
C GLN A 293 23.69 13.53 -22.11
N ALA A 294 24.56 14.17 -21.35
CA ALA A 294 25.06 13.64 -20.08
C ALA A 294 23.96 13.51 -19.00
N SER A 295 22.95 14.35 -19.04
CA SER A 295 21.84 14.35 -18.08
C SER A 295 20.54 14.87 -18.72
N HIS A 296 19.43 14.46 -18.15
CA HIS A 296 18.08 14.75 -18.64
C HIS A 296 17.21 15.39 -17.57
N LYS A 297 16.15 16.05 -17.99
CA LYS A 297 15.12 16.65 -17.13
C LYS A 297 13.76 16.10 -17.54
N LEU A 298 13.17 15.29 -16.67
CA LEU A 298 11.77 14.90 -16.80
C LEU A 298 10.91 16.00 -16.18
N VAL A 299 9.99 16.56 -16.94
CA VAL A 299 9.10 17.64 -16.50
C VAL A 299 7.66 17.14 -16.49
N ILE A 300 6.98 17.31 -15.36
CA ILE A 300 5.55 16.98 -15.20
C ILE A 300 4.81 18.27 -14.83
N THR A 301 3.86 18.66 -15.67
CA THR A 301 3.07 19.90 -15.52
C THR A 301 1.61 19.57 -15.31
N ALA A 302 0.99 20.08 -14.23
CA ALA A 302 -0.43 19.92 -14.02
C ALA A 302 -1.23 20.80 -15.01
N LEU A 303 -2.12 20.17 -15.78
CA LEU A 303 -3.04 20.86 -16.68
C LEU A 303 -4.37 21.20 -16.01
N ASP A 304 -4.73 20.46 -14.99
CA ASP A 304 -5.96 20.64 -14.22
C ASP A 304 -5.64 20.73 -12.72
N GLU A 305 -6.57 21.31 -11.92
CA GLU A 305 -6.46 21.26 -10.47
C GLU A 305 -6.69 19.85 -9.93
N GLY A 306 -6.07 19.53 -8.80
CA GLY A 306 -6.21 18.24 -8.14
C GLY A 306 -5.20 17.17 -8.58
N VAL A 307 -4.20 17.55 -9.40
CA VAL A 307 -3.09 16.64 -9.74
C VAL A 307 -2.20 16.46 -8.53
N VAL A 308 -2.14 15.23 -8.01
CA VAL A 308 -1.29 14.86 -6.86
C VAL A 308 -0.42 13.68 -7.25
N LEU A 309 0.88 13.94 -7.31
CA LEU A 309 1.90 12.97 -7.69
C LEU A 309 2.43 12.25 -6.46
N ASP A 310 2.57 10.94 -6.54
CA ASP A 310 3.11 10.08 -5.48
C ASP A 310 4.56 9.67 -5.78
N GLN A 311 4.77 8.94 -6.87
CA GLN A 311 6.08 8.45 -7.27
C GLN A 311 6.28 8.57 -8.77
N VAL A 312 7.54 8.70 -9.19
CA VAL A 312 7.96 8.63 -10.59
C VAL A 312 9.04 7.58 -10.72
N ILE A 313 8.89 6.65 -11.66
CA ILE A 313 9.80 5.51 -11.84
C ILE A 313 10.19 5.43 -13.32
N LEU A 314 11.49 5.29 -13.56
CA LEU A 314 12.09 5.10 -14.90
C LEU A 314 12.54 3.65 -15.08
N TYR A 315 12.23 3.08 -16.25
CA TYR A 315 12.60 1.72 -16.65
C TYR A 315 13.43 1.68 -17.92
#